data_de883ead24e8ef602d28faab77bd30a9
#
_entry.id   de883ead24e8ef602d28faab77bd30a9
#
_cell.length_a   1.000
_cell.length_b   1.000
_cell.length_c   1.000
_cell.angle_alpha   90.00
_cell.angle_beta   90.00
_cell.angle_gamma   90.00
#
_symmetry.space_group_name_H-M   'P 1'
#
loop_
_entity.id
_entity.type
_entity.pdbx_description
1 polymer ?
#
loop_
_entity_poly.entity_id
_entity_poly.type
_entity_poly.pdbx_seq_one_letter_code
_entity_poly.pdbx_strand_id
1 'polypeptide(L)'
;MNVSVFFQSLKQMGGIIALEHRYHGNLPDIRNCRLCAEYSLPFKGKWVVVNGGISKRTSHSWDIPTQRYAYDFVILDAEGKSFHGPEADPSSFYCYGKDILAPADGVVAEVSAGQPDSRITARREAVCDARDIRGNYILLFHAENEHSLLAHLKPGSIL
;
A
#
# COMPACT_ATOMS: atom_id res chain seq x y z
N MET A 1 -17.43 17.27 -3.57
CA MET A 1 -16.09 16.88 -3.02
C MET A 1 -16.33 16.23 -1.67
N ASN A 2 -15.91 15.00 -1.49
CA ASN A 2 -16.13 14.29 -0.21
C ASN A 2 -15.22 14.93 0.86
N VAL A 3 -15.81 15.34 1.99
CA VAL A 3 -15.12 16.01 3.11
C VAL A 3 -13.94 15.16 3.63
N SER A 4 -14.10 13.84 3.66
CA SER A 4 -13.03 12.91 4.06
C SER A 4 -11.82 12.99 3.11
N VAL A 5 -12.04 13.03 1.79
CA VAL A 5 -10.99 13.15 0.77
C VAL A 5 -10.24 14.48 0.93
N PHE A 6 -10.94 15.56 1.23
CA PHE A 6 -10.33 16.87 1.45
C PHE A 6 -9.36 16.85 2.66
N PHE A 7 -9.80 16.32 3.80
CA PHE A 7 -8.93 16.20 4.98
C PHE A 7 -7.75 15.25 4.77
N GLN A 8 -7.94 14.16 4.03
CA GLN A 8 -6.85 13.25 3.66
C GLN A 8 -5.81 13.96 2.79
N SER A 9 -6.25 14.76 1.80
CA SER A 9 -5.35 15.54 0.95
C SER A 9 -4.56 16.58 1.74
N LEU A 10 -5.18 17.24 2.72
CA LEU A 10 -4.48 18.18 3.62
C LEU A 10 -3.43 17.48 4.48
N LYS A 11 -3.74 16.31 5.05
CA LYS A 11 -2.77 15.51 5.82
C LYS A 11 -1.59 15.07 4.95
N GLN A 12 -1.86 14.65 3.73
CA GLN A 12 -0.84 14.23 2.78
C GLN A 12 0.09 15.40 2.41
N MET A 13 -0.48 16.57 2.13
CA MET A 13 0.29 17.79 1.83
C MET A 13 1.15 18.22 3.02
N GLY A 14 0.61 18.21 4.24
CA GLY A 14 1.38 18.46 5.46
C GLY A 14 2.51 17.48 5.67
N GLY A 15 2.29 16.19 5.38
CA GLY A 15 3.33 15.16 5.43
C GLY A 15 4.44 15.38 4.41
N ILE A 16 4.12 15.79 3.19
CA ILE A 16 5.11 16.11 2.15
C ILE A 16 6.00 17.28 2.58
N ILE A 17 5.39 18.36 3.06
CA ILE A 17 6.12 19.54 3.55
C ILE A 17 7.05 19.17 4.72
N ALA A 18 6.57 18.35 5.66
CA ALA A 18 7.39 17.88 6.79
C ALA A 18 8.58 17.04 6.33
N LEU A 19 8.39 16.17 5.31
CA LEU A 19 9.47 15.38 4.71
C LEU A 19 10.48 16.26 3.99
N GLU A 20 10.04 17.20 3.17
CA GLU A 20 10.92 18.12 2.46
C GLU A 20 11.76 18.95 3.44
N HIS A 21 11.15 19.43 4.53
CA HIS A 21 11.86 20.14 5.58
C HIS A 21 12.88 19.24 6.30
N ARG A 22 12.47 18.00 6.67
CA ARG A 22 13.34 17.03 7.36
C ARG A 22 14.57 16.66 6.55
N TYR A 23 14.39 16.48 5.24
CA TYR A 23 15.47 16.05 4.33
C TYR A 23 16.09 17.20 3.53
N HIS A 24 15.73 18.47 3.84
CA HIS A 24 16.26 19.65 3.14
C HIS A 24 16.15 19.55 1.61
N GLY A 25 15.03 18.98 1.12
CA GLY A 25 14.81 18.74 -0.31
C GLY A 25 15.57 17.55 -0.91
N ASN A 26 16.44 16.87 -0.14
CA ASN A 26 17.20 15.72 -0.59
C ASN A 26 16.56 14.41 -0.09
N LEU A 27 15.39 14.10 -0.62
CA LEU A 27 14.65 12.88 -0.24
C LEU A 27 15.47 11.62 -0.55
N PRO A 28 15.34 10.58 0.28
CA PRO A 28 15.95 9.29 0.01
C PRO A 28 15.50 8.72 -1.33
N ASP A 29 16.44 8.24 -2.12
CA ASP A 29 16.20 7.52 -3.36
C ASP A 29 17.18 6.35 -3.52
N ILE A 30 17.07 5.56 -4.60
CA ILE A 30 17.90 4.39 -4.85
C ILE A 30 19.40 4.68 -4.95
N ARG A 31 19.80 5.94 -5.12
CA ARG A 31 21.21 6.36 -5.29
C ARG A 31 21.84 6.74 -3.96
N ASN A 32 21.03 7.23 -3.01
CA ASN A 32 21.52 7.78 -1.74
C ASN A 32 21.01 6.99 -0.51
N CYS A 33 20.15 5.97 -0.71
CA CYS A 33 19.68 5.09 0.35
C CYS A 33 20.36 3.72 0.26
N ARG A 34 20.88 3.24 1.38
CA ARG A 34 21.37 1.85 1.52
C ARG A 34 20.47 1.14 2.51
N LEU A 35 20.01 -0.04 2.14
CA LEU A 35 19.22 -0.89 3.02
C LEU A 35 20.16 -1.70 3.92
N CYS A 36 19.79 -1.81 5.20
CA CYS A 36 20.46 -2.64 6.21
C CYS A 36 19.73 -3.96 6.40
N ALA A 37 18.39 -3.96 6.27
CA ALA A 37 17.58 -5.17 6.38
C ALA A 37 17.60 -5.99 5.09
N GLU A 38 17.51 -7.31 5.22
CA GLU A 38 17.39 -8.23 4.10
C GLU A 38 15.91 -8.49 3.83
N TYR A 39 15.44 -8.02 2.66
CA TYR A 39 14.03 -8.06 2.31
C TYR A 39 13.66 -9.26 1.44
N SER A 40 12.48 -9.82 1.71
CA SER A 40 11.81 -10.81 0.88
C SER A 40 10.43 -10.30 0.44
N LEU A 41 9.84 -10.95 -0.56
CA LEU A 41 8.46 -10.65 -0.95
C LEU A 41 7.50 -11.01 0.20
N PRO A 42 6.50 -10.17 0.50
CA PRO A 42 5.63 -10.33 1.67
C PRO A 42 4.54 -11.40 1.48
N PHE A 43 4.75 -12.38 0.62
CA PHE A 43 3.77 -13.44 0.32
C PHE A 43 4.45 -14.66 -0.31
N LYS A 44 3.72 -15.78 -0.34
CA LYS A 44 4.13 -17.00 -1.03
C LYS A 44 3.38 -17.17 -2.34
N GLY A 45 3.97 -17.95 -3.26
CA GLY A 45 3.34 -18.28 -4.52
C GLY A 45 3.58 -17.24 -5.62
N LYS A 46 2.77 -17.26 -6.66
CA LYS A 46 2.91 -16.43 -7.85
C LYS A 46 2.00 -15.21 -7.76
N TRP A 47 2.58 -14.04 -7.75
CA TRP A 47 1.90 -12.76 -7.78
C TRP A 47 2.40 -11.92 -8.95
N VAL A 48 1.61 -10.97 -9.36
CA VAL A 48 1.93 -10.04 -10.45
C VAL A 48 2.01 -8.62 -9.89
N VAL A 49 3.06 -7.90 -10.24
CA VAL A 49 3.17 -6.47 -9.99
C VAL A 49 2.39 -5.74 -11.07
N VAL A 50 1.31 -5.07 -10.70
CA VAL A 50 0.52 -4.25 -11.63
C VAL A 50 0.94 -2.80 -11.63
N ASN A 51 1.53 -2.35 -10.53
CA ASN A 51 2.12 -1.03 -10.35
C ASN A 51 3.34 -1.12 -9.43
N GLY A 52 4.29 -0.22 -9.60
CA GLY A 52 5.44 -0.11 -8.74
C GLY A 52 6.76 -0.13 -9.50
N GLY A 53 7.80 0.33 -8.83
CA GLY A 53 9.14 0.36 -9.39
C GLY A 53 9.93 1.59 -8.98
N ILE A 54 11.07 1.77 -9.63
CA ILE A 54 12.06 2.78 -9.29
C ILE A 54 12.05 4.00 -10.24
N SER A 55 10.97 4.17 -10.98
CA SER A 55 10.85 5.26 -11.95
C SER A 55 9.41 5.79 -12.06
N LYS A 56 9.26 7.03 -12.52
CA LYS A 56 7.97 7.64 -12.81
C LYS A 56 7.14 6.84 -13.84
N ARG A 57 7.80 6.09 -14.71
CA ARG A 57 7.13 5.28 -15.74
C ARG A 57 6.39 4.07 -15.15
N THR A 58 6.87 3.53 -14.05
CA THR A 58 6.37 2.30 -13.45
C THR A 58 5.56 2.52 -12.18
N SER A 59 5.76 3.64 -11.49
CA SER A 59 5.03 3.97 -10.27
C SER A 59 3.94 5.01 -10.54
N HIS A 60 2.68 4.66 -10.28
CA HIS A 60 1.55 5.58 -10.40
C HIS A 60 1.57 6.69 -9.33
N SER A 61 2.27 6.47 -8.23
CA SER A 61 2.39 7.40 -7.10
C SER A 61 3.74 8.10 -7.03
N TRP A 62 4.47 8.19 -8.14
CA TRP A 62 5.84 8.73 -8.19
C TRP A 62 5.98 10.12 -7.57
N ASP A 63 5.00 10.98 -7.80
CA ASP A 63 5.01 12.37 -7.33
C ASP A 63 4.62 12.52 -5.84
N ILE A 64 4.27 11.40 -5.18
CA ILE A 64 3.96 11.33 -3.75
C ILE A 64 5.14 10.66 -3.03
N PRO A 65 6.01 11.41 -2.34
CA PRO A 65 7.25 10.86 -1.76
C PRO A 65 7.05 9.62 -0.88
N THR A 66 5.98 9.59 -0.07
CA THR A 66 5.66 8.47 0.83
C THR A 66 5.15 7.21 0.11
N GLN A 67 4.77 7.31 -1.16
CA GLN A 67 4.24 6.21 -1.97
C GLN A 67 5.05 5.97 -3.24
N ARG A 68 6.12 6.74 -3.45
CA ARG A 68 6.93 6.73 -4.69
C ARG A 68 7.40 5.35 -5.09
N TYR A 69 7.79 4.52 -4.12
CA TYR A 69 8.31 3.17 -4.32
C TYR A 69 7.33 2.09 -3.89
N ALA A 70 6.03 2.42 -3.74
CA ALA A 70 5.02 1.43 -3.45
C ALA A 70 4.80 0.47 -4.61
N TYR A 71 4.49 -0.77 -4.27
CA TYR A 71 4.15 -1.83 -5.22
C TYR A 71 2.73 -2.31 -4.99
N ASP A 72 1.97 -2.47 -6.06
CA ASP A 72 0.66 -3.08 -6.06
C ASP A 72 0.76 -4.49 -6.63
N PHE A 73 0.33 -5.46 -5.83
CA PHE A 73 0.40 -6.87 -6.16
C PHE A 73 -0.99 -7.46 -6.31
N VAL A 74 -1.17 -8.30 -7.34
CA VAL A 74 -2.40 -9.07 -7.56
C VAL A 74 -2.06 -10.51 -7.91
N ILE A 75 -3.07 -11.40 -7.82
CA ILE A 75 -2.99 -12.76 -8.36
C ILE A 75 -3.86 -12.80 -9.61
N LEU A 76 -3.32 -13.34 -10.69
CA LEU A 76 -4.04 -13.52 -11.96
C LEU A 76 -4.20 -15.02 -12.27
N ASP A 77 -5.32 -15.37 -12.91
CA ASP A 77 -5.52 -16.69 -13.51
C ASP A 77 -4.80 -16.85 -14.85
N ALA A 78 -5.04 -17.97 -15.52
CA ALA A 78 -4.44 -18.28 -16.82
C ALA A 78 -4.89 -17.34 -17.94
N GLU A 79 -6.08 -16.75 -17.80
CA GLU A 79 -6.69 -15.80 -18.72
C GLU A 79 -6.29 -14.33 -18.41
N GLY A 80 -5.49 -14.10 -17.35
CA GLY A 80 -5.05 -12.78 -16.93
C GLY A 80 -6.10 -11.99 -16.14
N LYS A 81 -7.12 -12.65 -15.59
CA LYS A 81 -8.13 -12.02 -14.72
C LYS A 81 -7.69 -12.07 -13.27
N SER A 82 -8.03 -11.04 -12.50
CA SER A 82 -7.71 -10.94 -11.07
C SER A 82 -8.84 -11.44 -10.15
N PHE A 83 -9.99 -11.82 -10.68
CA PHE A 83 -11.15 -12.26 -9.91
C PHE A 83 -11.98 -13.31 -10.67
N HIS A 84 -12.79 -14.06 -9.92
CA HIS A 84 -13.82 -14.98 -10.42
C HIS A 84 -15.12 -14.73 -9.67
N GLY A 85 -16.20 -14.44 -10.40
CA GLY A 85 -17.51 -14.11 -9.80
C GLY A 85 -17.87 -12.63 -9.94
N PRO A 86 -18.73 -12.10 -9.05
CA PRO A 86 -19.16 -10.70 -9.09
C PRO A 86 -18.00 -9.76 -8.76
N GLU A 87 -17.66 -8.87 -9.70
CA GLU A 87 -16.60 -7.87 -9.50
C GLU A 87 -16.91 -6.89 -8.34
N ALA A 88 -18.19 -6.73 -8.00
CA ALA A 88 -18.65 -5.91 -6.88
C ALA A 88 -18.36 -6.52 -5.50
N ASP A 89 -18.01 -7.81 -5.45
CA ASP A 89 -17.68 -8.51 -4.21
C ASP A 89 -16.17 -8.61 -4.05
N PRO A 90 -15.56 -7.95 -3.04
CA PRO A 90 -14.13 -8.06 -2.78
C PRO A 90 -13.63 -9.49 -2.62
N SER A 91 -14.45 -10.38 -2.09
CA SER A 91 -14.11 -11.80 -1.90
C SER A 91 -13.94 -12.58 -3.21
N SER A 92 -14.41 -12.04 -4.33
CA SER A 92 -14.20 -12.59 -5.67
C SER A 92 -12.76 -12.49 -6.16
N PHE A 93 -11.94 -11.59 -5.60
CA PHE A 93 -10.56 -11.39 -6.02
C PHE A 93 -9.63 -12.46 -5.46
N TYR A 94 -8.77 -13.02 -6.32
CA TYR A 94 -7.88 -14.12 -5.95
C TYR A 94 -6.88 -13.77 -4.84
N CYS A 95 -6.49 -12.50 -4.69
CA CYS A 95 -5.61 -12.02 -3.63
C CYS A 95 -6.34 -11.73 -2.31
N TYR A 96 -7.69 -11.68 -2.30
CA TYR A 96 -8.45 -11.36 -1.11
C TYR A 96 -8.27 -12.41 -0.01
N GLY A 97 -7.91 -11.96 1.19
CA GLY A 97 -7.70 -12.81 2.36
C GLY A 97 -6.51 -13.77 2.26
N LYS A 98 -5.57 -13.55 1.33
CA LYS A 98 -4.31 -14.29 1.30
C LYS A 98 -3.38 -13.82 2.41
N ASP A 99 -2.56 -14.76 2.89
CA ASP A 99 -1.57 -14.47 3.92
C ASP A 99 -0.53 -13.46 3.41
N ILE A 100 -0.30 -12.42 4.21
CA ILE A 100 0.76 -11.44 4.00
C ILE A 100 1.78 -11.60 5.12
N LEU A 101 3.04 -11.70 4.74
CA LEU A 101 4.17 -11.94 5.62
C LEU A 101 4.95 -10.64 5.86
N ALA A 102 5.64 -10.55 6.98
CA ALA A 102 6.64 -9.50 7.18
C ALA A 102 7.75 -9.64 6.11
N PRO A 103 8.09 -8.58 5.40
CA PRO A 103 9.10 -8.66 4.32
C PRO A 103 10.53 -8.75 4.83
N ALA A 104 10.77 -8.43 6.09
CA ALA A 104 12.05 -8.56 6.79
C ALA A 104 11.80 -8.67 8.30
N ASP A 105 12.82 -9.03 9.06
CA ASP A 105 12.80 -8.97 10.51
C ASP A 105 12.57 -7.53 10.98
N GLY A 106 11.83 -7.37 12.08
CA GLY A 106 11.52 -6.04 12.58
C GLY A 106 10.51 -6.04 13.72
N VAL A 107 10.07 -4.85 14.07
CA VAL A 107 9.09 -4.60 15.14
C VAL A 107 7.87 -3.92 14.55
N VAL A 108 6.68 -4.32 14.99
CA VAL A 108 5.44 -3.63 14.63
C VAL A 108 5.44 -2.25 15.29
N ALA A 109 5.53 -1.21 14.45
CA ALA A 109 5.55 0.19 14.90
C ALA A 109 4.15 0.79 14.98
N GLU A 110 3.26 0.41 14.05
CA GLU A 110 1.88 0.94 14.01
C GLU A 110 0.94 -0.10 13.39
N VAL A 111 -0.28 -0.16 13.88
CA VAL A 111 -1.36 -0.99 13.33
C VAL A 111 -2.61 -0.14 13.20
N SER A 112 -3.26 -0.21 12.05
CA SER A 112 -4.62 0.28 11.85
C SER A 112 -5.50 -0.85 11.39
N ALA A 113 -6.59 -1.10 12.10
CA ALA A 113 -7.54 -2.16 11.81
C ALA A 113 -8.98 -1.65 11.93
N GLY A 114 -9.94 -2.43 11.44
CA GLY A 114 -11.37 -2.12 11.56
C GLY A 114 -11.91 -1.17 10.50
N GLN A 115 -11.12 -0.82 9.47
CA GLN A 115 -11.66 -0.14 8.30
C GLN A 115 -12.43 -1.16 7.43
N PRO A 116 -13.64 -0.81 6.95
CA PRO A 116 -14.41 -1.69 6.07
C PRO A 116 -13.75 -1.82 4.69
N ASP A 117 -14.09 -2.88 3.96
CA ASP A 117 -13.78 -2.96 2.54
C ASP A 117 -14.46 -1.82 1.76
N SER A 118 -13.79 -1.34 0.72
CA SER A 118 -14.38 -0.38 -0.21
C SER A 118 -15.49 -1.05 -1.02
N ARG A 119 -16.58 -0.31 -1.24
CA ARG A 119 -17.68 -0.76 -2.09
C ARG A 119 -17.34 -0.53 -3.56
N ILE A 120 -17.66 -1.48 -4.40
CA ILE A 120 -17.57 -1.35 -5.85
C ILE A 120 -18.97 -1.06 -6.39
N THR A 121 -19.14 0.06 -7.06
CA THR A 121 -20.43 0.46 -7.64
C THR A 121 -20.74 -0.33 -8.91
N ALA A 122 -22.00 -0.30 -9.36
CA ALA A 122 -22.40 -0.87 -10.65
C ALA A 122 -21.67 -0.25 -11.86
N ARG A 123 -21.05 0.94 -11.68
CA ARG A 123 -20.21 1.59 -12.69
C ARG A 123 -18.73 1.18 -12.60
N ARG A 124 -18.39 0.19 -11.78
CA ARG A 124 -17.03 -0.27 -11.52
C ARG A 124 -16.12 0.79 -10.88
N GLU A 125 -16.72 1.69 -10.12
CA GLU A 125 -15.99 2.70 -9.35
C GLU A 125 -15.85 2.23 -7.90
N ALA A 126 -14.65 2.23 -7.37
CA ALA A 126 -14.41 1.96 -5.96
C ALA A 126 -14.79 3.20 -5.13
N VAL A 127 -15.70 3.02 -4.18
CA VAL A 127 -16.03 4.03 -3.18
C VAL A 127 -15.24 3.73 -1.92
N CYS A 128 -14.23 4.54 -1.65
CA CYS A 128 -13.41 4.39 -0.45
C CYS A 128 -14.20 4.91 0.76
N ASP A 129 -14.64 3.99 1.61
CA ASP A 129 -15.32 4.30 2.88
C ASP A 129 -14.31 4.37 4.06
N ALA A 130 -13.04 4.06 3.83
CA ALA A 130 -11.99 4.13 4.85
C ALA A 130 -11.70 5.57 5.28
N ARG A 131 -11.42 5.76 6.58
CA ARG A 131 -11.03 7.07 7.14
C ARG A 131 -9.58 7.43 6.82
N ASP A 132 -8.78 6.44 6.47
CA ASP A 132 -7.39 6.56 6.06
C ASP A 132 -7.21 5.90 4.69
N ILE A 133 -6.52 6.56 3.78
CA ILE A 133 -6.27 6.04 2.43
C ILE A 133 -5.50 4.71 2.44
N ARG A 134 -4.72 4.44 3.49
CA ARG A 134 -4.00 3.18 3.68
C ARG A 134 -4.93 2.02 4.06
N GLY A 135 -6.18 2.29 4.45
CA GLY A 135 -7.14 1.30 4.93
C GLY A 135 -6.67 0.60 6.21
N ASN A 136 -6.78 -0.72 6.24
CA ASN A 136 -6.16 -1.54 7.27
C ASN A 136 -4.69 -1.76 6.90
N TYR A 137 -3.78 -1.52 7.84
CA TYR A 137 -2.34 -1.62 7.56
C TYR A 137 -1.53 -2.00 8.79
N ILE A 138 -0.32 -2.48 8.52
CA ILE A 138 0.74 -2.69 9.50
C ILE A 138 1.96 -1.90 9.02
N LEU A 139 2.54 -1.07 9.90
CA LEU A 139 3.84 -0.44 9.72
C LEU A 139 4.88 -1.21 10.52
N LEU A 140 5.91 -1.69 9.85
CA LEU A 140 7.04 -2.40 10.45
C LEU A 140 8.26 -1.48 10.45
N PHE A 141 8.96 -1.44 11.58
CA PHE A 141 10.28 -0.84 11.72
C PHE A 141 11.33 -1.95 11.62
N HIS A 142 12.27 -1.83 10.70
CA HIS A 142 13.33 -2.81 10.46
C HIS A 142 14.69 -2.32 10.97
N ALA A 143 15.05 -1.10 10.62
CA ALA A 143 16.28 -0.44 11.02
C ALA A 143 16.10 1.08 11.02
N GLU A 144 17.10 1.84 11.42
CA GLU A 144 17.05 3.30 11.39
C GLU A 144 16.71 3.80 9.96
N ASN A 145 15.62 4.55 9.85
CA ASN A 145 15.03 5.04 8.60
C ASN A 145 14.54 3.95 7.63
N GLU A 146 14.42 2.70 8.07
CA GLU A 146 13.88 1.60 7.27
C GLU A 146 12.57 1.09 7.82
N HIS A 147 11.51 1.23 7.02
CA HIS A 147 10.17 0.79 7.36
C HIS A 147 9.50 0.11 6.17
N SER A 148 8.64 -0.85 6.46
CA SER A 148 7.70 -1.40 5.48
C SER A 148 6.27 -1.09 5.90
N LEU A 149 5.46 -0.64 4.96
CA LEU A 149 4.03 -0.46 5.13
C LEU A 149 3.30 -1.52 4.29
N LEU A 150 2.58 -2.40 4.97
CA LEU A 150 1.67 -3.38 4.37
C LEU A 150 0.26 -2.81 4.49
N ALA A 151 -0.30 -2.33 3.40
CA ALA A 151 -1.56 -1.58 3.36
C ALA A 151 -2.69 -2.36 2.66
N HIS A 152 -3.91 -1.86 2.80
CA HIS A 152 -5.14 -2.43 2.20
C HIS A 152 -5.43 -3.87 2.63
N LEU A 153 -5.12 -4.20 3.90
CA LEU A 153 -5.35 -5.51 4.46
C LEU A 153 -6.86 -5.75 4.69
N LYS A 154 -7.25 -7.00 4.58
CA LYS A 154 -8.65 -7.43 4.77
C LYS A 154 -9.14 -7.04 6.17
N PRO A 155 -10.38 -6.54 6.32
CA PRO A 155 -10.98 -6.29 7.63
C PRO A 155 -10.94 -7.52 8.54
N GLY A 156 -10.52 -7.33 9.80
CA GLY A 156 -10.48 -8.40 10.81
C GLY A 156 -9.41 -9.48 10.58
N SER A 157 -8.45 -9.27 9.67
CA SER A 157 -7.37 -10.26 9.41
C SER A 157 -6.07 -9.98 10.15
N ILE A 158 -5.93 -8.82 10.75
CA ILE A 158 -4.75 -8.47 11.55
C ILE A 158 -4.93 -9.09 12.95
N LEU A 159 -4.02 -9.99 13.32
CA LEU A 159 -4.01 -10.75 14.57
C LEU A 159 -3.07 -10.13 15.60
#